data_f23b8f340b100d2423b7de731822d30a
#
_entry.id   f23b8f340b100d2423b7de731822d30a
#
_cell.length_a   1.000
_cell.length_b   1.000
_cell.length_c   1.000
_cell.angle_alpha   90.00
_cell.angle_beta   90.00
_cell.angle_gamma   90.00
#
_symmetry.space_group_name_H-M   'P 1'
#
loop_
_entity.id
_entity.type
_entity.pdbx_description
1 polymer ?
#
loop_
_entity_poly.entity_id
_entity_poly.type
_entity_poly.pdbx_seq_one_letter_code
_entity_poly.pdbx_strand_id
1 'polypeptide(L)'
;GPGVSLMQEFIGLAYFAEIPAVLFDVQRGSPSTGMPTKTQQADLLSAAYASHGDTKHPLLFPEDPTECFEMGALAFDLADRLQTPVFVMLELDTGMQDWLTAPFRWDDARALDRGKVMGAEELEAGRDFGRYLDVDGDGIPYRTLPGTHPRRGAFFTRGTSKDRYARYTEEGPAYVDNMQRLLRKFETAKSL
;
A
#
# COMPACT_ATOMS: atom_id res chain seq x y z
N GLY A 1 -11.27 -4.62 -13.21
CA GLY A 1 -11.49 -3.53 -14.16
C GLY A 1 -12.39 -2.43 -13.61
N PRO A 2 -13.73 -2.49 -13.77
CA PRO A 2 -14.61 -1.39 -13.37
C PRO A 2 -14.51 -1.01 -11.88
N GLY A 3 -14.30 -1.97 -10.99
CA GLY A 3 -14.10 -1.70 -9.56
C GLY A 3 -12.84 -0.90 -9.30
N VAL A 4 -11.72 -1.27 -9.92
CA VAL A 4 -10.45 -0.53 -9.83
C VAL A 4 -10.64 0.89 -10.38
N SER A 5 -11.34 1.04 -11.51
CA SER A 5 -11.62 2.35 -12.10
C SER A 5 -12.40 3.27 -11.14
N LEU A 6 -13.38 2.73 -10.41
CA LEU A 6 -14.15 3.50 -9.44
C LEU A 6 -13.35 3.90 -8.19
N MET A 7 -12.26 3.20 -7.88
CA MET A 7 -11.41 3.46 -6.71
C MET A 7 -10.19 4.34 -7.01
N GLN A 8 -9.97 4.76 -8.26
CA GLN A 8 -8.74 5.48 -8.69
C GLN A 8 -8.42 6.69 -7.83
N GLU A 9 -9.43 7.48 -7.45
CA GLU A 9 -9.28 8.66 -6.61
C GLU A 9 -8.68 8.31 -5.25
N PHE A 10 -9.27 7.32 -4.57
CA PHE A 10 -8.83 6.91 -3.23
C PHE A 10 -7.52 6.12 -3.25
N ILE A 11 -7.25 5.36 -4.32
CA ILE A 11 -5.95 4.70 -4.52
C ILE A 11 -4.85 5.76 -4.63
N GLY A 12 -5.09 6.81 -5.42
CA GLY A 12 -4.16 7.94 -5.55
C GLY A 12 -3.93 8.68 -4.23
N LEU A 13 -5.02 8.94 -3.49
CA LEU A 13 -4.92 9.52 -2.15
C LEU A 13 -4.09 8.64 -1.22
N ALA A 14 -4.38 7.34 -1.17
CA ALA A 14 -3.65 6.39 -0.31
C ALA A 14 -2.17 6.30 -0.69
N TYR A 15 -1.84 6.30 -1.98
CA TYR A 15 -0.46 6.30 -2.44
C TYR A 15 0.29 7.56 -2.02
N PHE A 16 -0.25 8.73 -2.32
CA PHE A 16 0.46 10.00 -2.10
C PHE A 16 0.46 10.46 -0.64
N ALA A 17 -0.60 10.14 0.12
CA ALA A 17 -0.67 10.40 1.56
C ALA A 17 -0.02 9.29 2.40
N GLU A 18 0.40 8.18 1.75
CA GLU A 18 1.04 7.02 2.36
C GLU A 18 0.16 6.35 3.43
N ILE A 19 -1.04 6.01 3.02
CA ILE A 19 -2.03 5.29 3.83
C ILE A 19 -2.00 3.82 3.40
N PRO A 20 -1.76 2.88 4.33
CA PRO A 20 -1.84 1.45 4.05
C PRO A 20 -3.23 1.06 3.53
N ALA A 21 -3.27 0.29 2.46
CA ALA A 21 -4.49 -0.28 1.93
C ALA A 21 -4.19 -1.60 1.22
N VAL A 22 -5.08 -2.56 1.27
CA VAL A 22 -5.01 -3.81 0.51
C VAL A 22 -6.20 -3.90 -0.42
N LEU A 23 -5.92 -4.15 -1.70
CA LEU A 23 -6.95 -4.29 -2.72
C LEU A 23 -6.86 -5.69 -3.34
N PHE A 24 -7.95 -6.45 -3.24
CA PHE A 24 -8.09 -7.74 -3.92
C PHE A 24 -8.77 -7.50 -5.26
N ASP A 25 -8.04 -7.72 -6.35
CA ASP A 25 -8.57 -7.59 -7.71
C ASP A 25 -8.73 -8.96 -8.35
N VAL A 26 -9.97 -9.41 -8.44
CA VAL A 26 -10.32 -10.66 -9.10
C VAL A 26 -10.59 -10.37 -10.57
N GLN A 27 -9.55 -10.55 -11.38
CA GLN A 27 -9.54 -10.21 -12.79
C GLN A 27 -10.42 -11.14 -13.61
N ARG A 28 -11.08 -10.60 -14.60
CA ARG A 28 -11.92 -11.32 -15.54
C ARG A 28 -11.91 -10.66 -16.92
N GLY A 29 -12.55 -11.31 -17.91
CA GLY A 29 -12.57 -10.82 -19.29
C GLY A 29 -13.07 -9.38 -19.43
N SER A 30 -12.27 -8.55 -20.11
CA SER A 30 -12.55 -7.14 -20.42
C SER A 30 -12.79 -6.95 -21.93
N PRO A 31 -13.03 -5.73 -22.47
CA PRO A 31 -13.10 -4.44 -21.77
C PRO A 31 -14.45 -4.19 -21.06
N SER A 32 -14.49 -3.13 -20.21
CA SER A 32 -15.64 -2.74 -19.38
C SER A 32 -16.08 -3.90 -18.46
N THR A 33 -17.39 -4.18 -18.36
CA THR A 33 -17.90 -5.37 -17.68
C THR A 33 -17.48 -6.66 -18.40
N GLY A 34 -17.23 -6.60 -19.69
CA GLY A 34 -16.64 -7.64 -20.53
C GLY A 34 -17.34 -8.99 -20.43
N MET A 35 -16.57 -10.03 -20.12
CA MET A 35 -17.03 -11.39 -19.96
C MET A 35 -16.91 -11.84 -18.50
N PRO A 36 -17.94 -11.68 -17.65
CA PRO A 36 -17.84 -11.85 -16.19
C PRO A 36 -17.46 -13.25 -15.73
N THR A 37 -17.66 -14.27 -16.57
CA THR A 37 -17.40 -15.67 -16.26
C THR A 37 -16.18 -16.23 -17.01
N LYS A 38 -15.37 -15.39 -17.61
CA LYS A 38 -14.17 -15.79 -18.35
C LYS A 38 -12.93 -15.18 -17.74
N THR A 39 -11.92 -16.00 -17.53
CA THR A 39 -10.64 -15.57 -16.97
C THR A 39 -9.87 -14.72 -17.95
N GLN A 40 -9.21 -13.70 -17.43
CA GLN A 40 -8.24 -12.87 -18.14
C GLN A 40 -7.46 -12.03 -17.12
N GLN A 41 -6.17 -11.83 -17.36
CA GLN A 41 -5.36 -10.90 -16.57
C GLN A 41 -5.34 -9.51 -17.25
N ALA A 42 -6.49 -8.83 -17.25
CA ALA A 42 -6.68 -7.58 -17.98
C ALA A 42 -6.30 -6.31 -17.20
N ASP A 43 -6.16 -6.41 -15.88
CA ASP A 43 -6.03 -5.25 -14.99
C ASP A 43 -4.59 -4.95 -14.56
N LEU A 44 -3.57 -5.69 -15.06
CA LEU A 44 -2.18 -5.58 -14.64
C LEU A 44 -1.64 -4.16 -14.70
N LEU A 45 -1.75 -3.52 -15.85
CA LEU A 45 -1.25 -2.14 -16.01
C LEU A 45 -2.09 -1.13 -15.24
N SER A 46 -3.41 -1.35 -15.22
CA SER A 46 -4.33 -0.48 -14.48
C SER A 46 -4.07 -0.51 -12.98
N ALA A 47 -3.72 -1.66 -12.42
CA ALA A 47 -3.35 -1.81 -11.01
C ALA A 47 -1.93 -1.30 -10.74
N ALA A 48 -0.96 -1.69 -11.57
CA ALA A 48 0.45 -1.31 -11.39
C ALA A 48 0.67 0.21 -11.36
N TYR A 49 -0.14 0.95 -12.12
CA TYR A 49 -0.05 2.41 -12.26
C TYR A 49 -1.38 3.11 -11.92
N ALA A 50 -2.15 2.51 -11.02
CA ALA A 50 -3.42 3.06 -10.59
C ALA A 50 -3.28 4.49 -10.04
N SER A 51 -4.28 5.35 -10.26
CA SER A 51 -4.34 6.77 -9.93
C SER A 51 -4.15 7.67 -11.17
N HIS A 52 -3.67 8.90 -10.98
CA HIS A 52 -3.62 9.96 -12.00
C HIS A 52 -2.22 10.21 -12.56
N GLY A 53 -1.32 9.22 -12.48
CA GLY A 53 0.06 9.30 -12.98
C GLY A 53 1.10 9.26 -11.86
N ASP A 54 2.34 8.99 -12.24
CA ASP A 54 3.53 8.96 -11.37
C ASP A 54 3.43 8.02 -10.16
N THR A 55 2.62 6.97 -10.26
CA THR A 55 2.42 5.97 -9.22
C THR A 55 3.03 4.63 -9.61
N LYS A 56 3.40 3.84 -8.61
CA LYS A 56 3.80 2.44 -8.74
C LYS A 56 3.29 1.67 -7.53
N HIS A 57 2.60 0.58 -7.77
CA HIS A 57 2.02 -0.24 -6.70
C HIS A 57 2.65 -1.64 -6.68
N PRO A 58 2.94 -2.21 -5.49
CA PRO A 58 3.26 -3.63 -5.36
C PRO A 58 2.05 -4.49 -5.75
N LEU A 59 2.32 -5.51 -6.56
CA LEU A 59 1.32 -6.49 -7.00
C LEU A 59 1.75 -7.88 -6.55
N LEU A 60 0.88 -8.61 -5.87
CA LEU A 60 1.06 -10.01 -5.49
C LEU A 60 0.19 -10.89 -6.38
N PHE A 61 0.72 -12.01 -6.82
CA PHE A 61 0.08 -12.91 -7.78
C PHE A 61 -0.02 -14.34 -7.20
N PRO A 62 -0.99 -14.64 -6.35
CA PRO A 62 -1.18 -16.00 -5.87
C PRO A 62 -1.67 -16.90 -7.01
N GLU A 63 -1.06 -18.10 -7.15
CA GLU A 63 -1.41 -19.06 -8.18
C GLU A 63 -2.44 -20.10 -7.74
N ASP A 64 -2.60 -20.31 -6.44
CA ASP A 64 -3.52 -21.29 -5.87
C ASP A 64 -4.18 -20.80 -4.56
N PRO A 65 -5.17 -21.52 -4.00
CA PRO A 65 -5.83 -21.10 -2.76
C PRO A 65 -4.91 -21.02 -1.54
N THR A 66 -3.82 -21.80 -1.50
CA THR A 66 -2.85 -21.74 -0.39
C THR A 66 -2.11 -20.41 -0.44
N GLU A 67 -1.59 -20.05 -1.61
CA GLU A 67 -0.96 -18.75 -1.82
C GLU A 67 -1.94 -17.58 -1.65
N CYS A 68 -3.21 -17.75 -2.04
CA CYS A 68 -4.24 -16.74 -1.77
C CYS A 68 -4.38 -16.46 -0.28
N PHE A 69 -4.35 -17.50 0.56
CA PHE A 69 -4.42 -17.37 2.01
C PHE A 69 -3.15 -16.72 2.58
N GLU A 70 -1.97 -17.17 2.16
CA GLU A 70 -0.67 -16.68 2.64
C GLU A 70 -0.39 -15.24 2.20
N MET A 71 -0.56 -14.95 0.91
CA MET A 71 -0.37 -13.61 0.35
C MET A 71 -1.44 -12.63 0.80
N GLY A 72 -2.66 -13.13 1.12
CA GLY A 72 -3.69 -12.32 1.74
C GLY A 72 -3.21 -11.72 3.07
N ALA A 73 -2.61 -12.55 3.93
CA ALA A 73 -2.04 -12.07 5.19
C ALA A 73 -0.78 -11.20 4.98
N LEU A 74 0.11 -11.62 4.07
CA LEU A 74 1.33 -10.87 3.72
C LEU A 74 1.01 -9.47 3.18
N ALA A 75 -0.04 -9.33 2.39
CA ALA A 75 -0.43 -8.05 1.81
C ALA A 75 -0.69 -6.96 2.86
N PHE A 76 -1.29 -7.32 4.00
CA PHE A 76 -1.50 -6.39 5.10
C PHE A 76 -0.19 -5.98 5.78
N ASP A 77 0.72 -6.93 6.01
CA ASP A 77 2.03 -6.61 6.57
C ASP A 77 2.83 -5.70 5.62
N LEU A 78 2.81 -5.99 4.31
CA LEU A 78 3.48 -5.15 3.31
C LEU A 78 2.85 -3.75 3.22
N ALA A 79 1.52 -3.67 3.23
CA ALA A 79 0.83 -2.38 3.19
C ALA A 79 1.18 -1.50 4.40
N ASP A 80 1.17 -2.06 5.60
CA ASP A 80 1.55 -1.35 6.83
C ASP A 80 3.04 -0.99 6.86
N ARG A 81 3.91 -1.92 6.49
CA ARG A 81 5.36 -1.73 6.46
C ARG A 81 5.78 -0.66 5.46
N LEU A 82 5.25 -0.73 4.23
CA LEU A 82 5.54 0.20 3.15
C LEU A 82 4.70 1.48 3.21
N GLN A 83 3.61 1.48 3.98
CA GLN A 83 2.64 2.58 4.03
C GLN A 83 2.18 2.97 2.62
N THR A 84 1.60 2.01 1.90
CA THR A 84 1.17 2.17 0.50
C THR A 84 0.05 1.18 0.17
N PRO A 85 -0.76 1.44 -0.86
CA PRO A 85 -1.63 0.43 -1.42
C PRO A 85 -0.85 -0.77 -1.96
N VAL A 86 -1.30 -1.98 -1.64
CA VAL A 86 -0.81 -3.25 -2.15
C VAL A 86 -1.96 -3.98 -2.83
N PHE A 87 -1.75 -4.50 -4.02
CA PHE A 87 -2.75 -5.26 -4.75
C PHE A 87 -2.48 -6.75 -4.67
N VAL A 88 -3.52 -7.53 -4.40
CA VAL A 88 -3.52 -8.99 -4.58
C VAL A 88 -4.29 -9.27 -5.86
N MET A 89 -3.57 -9.68 -6.89
CA MET A 89 -4.07 -9.87 -8.25
C MET A 89 -4.49 -11.33 -8.43
N LEU A 90 -5.76 -11.58 -8.30
CA LEU A 90 -6.38 -12.88 -8.51
C LEU A 90 -6.92 -12.99 -9.93
N GLU A 91 -7.15 -14.21 -10.36
CA GLU A 91 -7.92 -14.44 -11.57
C GLU A 91 -9.19 -15.28 -11.28
N LEU A 92 -10.11 -15.24 -12.21
CA LEU A 92 -11.42 -15.84 -12.03
C LEU A 92 -11.34 -17.37 -11.86
N ASP A 93 -10.41 -18.03 -12.55
CA ASP A 93 -10.25 -19.48 -12.46
C ASP A 93 -9.82 -19.91 -11.06
N THR A 94 -8.91 -19.16 -10.42
CA THR A 94 -8.53 -19.42 -9.02
C THR A 94 -9.72 -19.27 -8.08
N GLY A 95 -10.62 -18.31 -8.34
CA GLY A 95 -11.77 -18.02 -7.49
C GLY A 95 -13.01 -18.88 -7.75
N MET A 96 -13.14 -19.50 -8.92
CA MET A 96 -14.37 -20.21 -9.32
C MET A 96 -14.24 -21.74 -9.44
N GLN A 97 -13.02 -22.26 -9.50
CA GLN A 97 -12.79 -23.71 -9.60
C GLN A 97 -12.78 -24.35 -8.22
N ASP A 98 -13.14 -25.64 -8.20
CA ASP A 98 -12.96 -26.49 -7.03
C ASP A 98 -11.49 -26.93 -6.95
N TRP A 99 -10.84 -26.62 -5.84
CA TRP A 99 -9.44 -26.92 -5.61
C TRP A 99 -9.25 -27.97 -4.53
N LEU A 100 -8.34 -28.90 -4.76
CA LEU A 100 -7.88 -29.81 -3.72
C LEU A 100 -6.67 -29.17 -3.01
N THR A 101 -6.85 -28.80 -1.74
CA THR A 101 -5.81 -28.17 -0.93
C THR A 101 -5.77 -28.74 0.48
N ALA A 102 -4.61 -28.58 1.17
CA ALA A 102 -4.54 -28.85 2.59
C ALA A 102 -5.39 -27.83 3.37
N PRO A 103 -5.90 -28.18 4.56
CA PRO A 103 -6.62 -27.23 5.39
C PRO A 103 -5.76 -26.01 5.73
N PHE A 104 -6.29 -24.81 5.54
CA PHE A 104 -5.61 -23.57 5.94
C PHE A 104 -5.42 -23.54 7.45
N ARG A 105 -4.24 -23.10 7.88
CA ARG A 105 -3.89 -22.94 9.30
C ARG A 105 -3.51 -21.50 9.55
N TRP A 106 -4.27 -20.84 10.43
CA TRP A 106 -3.93 -19.53 10.93
C TRP A 106 -3.14 -19.68 12.23
N ASP A 107 -2.04 -18.95 12.32
CA ASP A 107 -1.25 -18.85 13.53
C ASP A 107 -1.65 -17.59 14.31
N ASP A 108 -2.38 -17.78 15.42
CA ASP A 108 -2.82 -16.68 16.28
C ASP A 108 -1.64 -15.97 16.98
N ALA A 109 -0.47 -16.60 17.03
CA ALA A 109 0.75 -16.01 17.59
C ALA A 109 1.59 -15.25 16.57
N ARG A 110 1.15 -15.20 15.30
CA ARG A 110 1.85 -14.48 14.24
C ARG A 110 2.04 -13.01 14.63
N ALA A 111 3.29 -12.56 14.62
CA ALA A 111 3.59 -11.14 14.75
C ALA A 111 3.15 -10.40 13.49
N LEU A 112 2.34 -9.36 13.67
CA LEU A 112 1.91 -8.48 12.57
C LEU A 112 2.95 -7.36 12.39
N ASP A 113 3.40 -7.16 11.16
CA ASP A 113 4.33 -6.07 10.84
C ASP A 113 3.57 -4.75 10.70
N ARG A 114 3.70 -3.89 11.71
CA ARG A 114 3.06 -2.55 11.70
C ARG A 114 3.95 -1.48 11.07
N GLY A 115 5.13 -1.86 10.58
CA GLY A 115 6.11 -0.95 10.00
C GLY A 115 6.70 0.04 11.00
N LYS A 116 7.16 1.18 10.50
CA LYS A 116 7.84 2.23 11.29
C LYS A 116 6.82 3.08 12.06
N VAL A 117 6.44 2.66 13.26
CA VAL A 117 5.55 3.42 14.15
C VAL A 117 6.36 4.02 15.29
N MET A 118 6.36 5.34 15.40
CA MET A 118 7.04 6.08 16.48
C MET A 118 6.14 6.13 17.73
N GLY A 119 6.67 5.69 18.85
CA GLY A 119 5.96 5.63 20.12
C GLY A 119 6.05 6.93 20.94
N ALA A 120 5.31 6.98 22.04
CA ALA A 120 5.30 8.14 22.94
C ALA A 120 6.68 8.41 23.56
N GLU A 121 7.40 7.37 23.96
CA GLU A 121 8.74 7.49 24.57
C GLU A 121 9.76 8.14 23.61
N GLU A 122 9.74 7.75 22.34
CA GLU A 122 10.62 8.34 21.32
C GLU A 122 10.31 9.83 21.10
N LEU A 123 9.03 10.19 21.09
CA LEU A 123 8.58 11.56 20.97
C LEU A 123 8.96 12.39 22.20
N GLU A 124 8.85 11.87 23.41
CA GLU A 124 9.27 12.54 24.64
C GLU A 124 10.81 12.70 24.70
N ALA A 125 11.56 11.72 24.23
CA ALA A 125 13.02 11.79 24.10
C ALA A 125 13.49 12.83 23.09
N GLY A 126 12.57 13.46 22.34
CA GLY A 126 12.86 14.53 21.40
C GLY A 126 13.31 14.05 20.03
N ARG A 127 13.01 12.78 19.68
CA ARG A 127 13.24 12.30 18.31
C ARG A 127 12.46 13.16 17.32
N ASP A 128 13.13 13.64 16.27
CA ASP A 128 12.48 14.45 15.24
C ASP A 128 11.43 13.62 14.49
N PHE A 129 10.22 14.17 14.41
CA PHE A 129 9.10 13.54 13.70
C PHE A 129 8.69 14.36 12.50
N GLY A 130 8.92 13.81 11.32
CA GLY A 130 8.37 14.29 10.06
C GLY A 130 7.61 13.17 9.39
N ARG A 131 6.30 13.35 9.14
CA ARG A 131 5.46 12.28 8.58
C ARG A 131 5.99 11.75 7.24
N TYR A 132 6.72 12.57 6.50
CA TYR A 132 7.29 12.23 5.20
C TYR A 132 8.82 12.34 5.19
N LEU A 133 9.45 12.36 6.37
CA LEU A 133 10.89 12.41 6.53
C LEU A 133 11.48 10.99 6.42
N ASP A 134 12.35 10.80 5.44
CA ASP A 134 13.12 9.57 5.25
C ASP A 134 14.39 9.64 6.12
N VAL A 135 14.36 8.98 7.26
CA VAL A 135 15.47 8.99 8.22
C VAL A 135 16.51 7.92 7.88
N ASP A 136 16.03 6.77 7.37
CA ASP A 136 16.86 5.58 7.19
C ASP A 136 17.35 5.42 5.74
N GLY A 137 16.88 6.25 4.82
CA GLY A 137 17.29 6.23 3.42
C GLY A 137 16.61 5.16 2.57
N ASP A 138 15.61 4.47 3.10
CA ASP A 138 14.84 3.43 2.41
C ASP A 138 13.53 3.92 1.77
N GLY A 139 13.24 5.21 1.90
CA GLY A 139 12.05 5.86 1.39
C GLY A 139 10.81 5.71 2.28
N ILE A 140 10.88 4.95 3.38
CA ILE A 140 9.76 4.67 4.28
C ILE A 140 9.85 5.59 5.50
N PRO A 141 8.94 6.56 5.67
CA PRO A 141 8.97 7.47 6.82
C PRO A 141 8.37 6.80 8.07
N TYR A 142 8.67 7.39 9.22
CA TYR A 142 7.96 7.05 10.45
C TYR A 142 6.56 7.64 10.45
N ARG A 143 5.61 6.91 11.06
CA ARG A 143 4.25 7.39 11.35
C ARG A 143 3.96 7.29 12.83
N THR A 144 2.98 8.04 13.29
CA THR A 144 2.38 7.89 14.60
C THR A 144 0.95 7.39 14.44
N LEU A 145 0.38 6.83 15.48
CA LEU A 145 -1.02 6.44 15.52
C LEU A 145 -1.82 7.48 16.33
N PRO A 146 -3.13 7.64 16.06
CA PRO A 146 -3.98 8.50 16.86
C PRO A 146 -3.90 8.16 18.36
N GLY A 147 -3.70 9.17 19.19
CA GLY A 147 -3.57 8.99 20.64
C GLY A 147 -2.18 8.61 21.15
N THR A 148 -1.17 8.49 20.27
CA THR A 148 0.20 8.16 20.70
C THR A 148 0.76 9.16 21.71
N HIS A 149 0.52 10.47 21.50
CA HIS A 149 1.04 11.50 22.38
C HIS A 149 0.12 12.74 22.39
N PRO A 150 -0.10 13.40 23.56
CA PRO A 150 -1.08 14.50 23.65
C PRO A 150 -0.70 15.77 22.93
N ARG A 151 0.59 15.99 22.62
CA ARG A 151 1.10 17.26 22.04
C ARG A 151 2.10 17.10 20.91
N ARG A 152 2.63 15.89 20.67
CA ARG A 152 3.68 15.63 19.66
C ARG A 152 3.26 14.54 18.70
N GLY A 153 3.89 14.49 17.53
CA GLY A 153 3.65 13.45 16.52
C GLY A 153 2.34 13.60 15.76
N ALA A 154 1.56 14.64 15.98
CA ALA A 154 0.37 14.92 15.19
C ALA A 154 0.75 15.45 13.79
N PHE A 155 0.02 15.05 12.77
CA PHE A 155 0.19 15.50 11.41
C PHE A 155 -1.15 15.57 10.69
N PHE A 156 -1.19 16.33 9.62
CA PHE A 156 -2.36 16.38 8.75
C PHE A 156 -2.11 15.52 7.50
N THR A 157 -2.94 14.50 7.31
CA THR A 157 -2.90 13.66 6.09
C THR A 157 -3.38 14.46 4.89
N ARG A 158 -2.58 14.49 3.81
CA ARG A 158 -2.84 15.30 2.63
C ARG A 158 -2.72 14.53 1.34
N GLY A 159 -3.68 14.68 0.46
CA GLY A 159 -3.56 14.36 -0.96
C GLY A 159 -2.90 15.47 -1.80
N THR A 160 -2.70 16.67 -1.23
CA THR A 160 -1.98 17.77 -1.85
C THR A 160 -0.47 17.68 -1.63
N SER A 161 0.32 18.44 -2.39
CA SER A 161 1.77 18.55 -2.21
C SER A 161 2.13 19.05 -0.80
N LYS A 162 3.29 18.63 -0.29
CA LYS A 162 3.70 18.81 1.09
C LYS A 162 5.21 18.69 1.27
N ASP A 163 5.72 19.27 2.34
CA ASP A 163 7.09 19.04 2.78
C ASP A 163 7.24 17.78 3.66
N ARG A 164 8.45 17.51 4.13
CA ARG A 164 8.78 16.37 5.00
C ARG A 164 8.00 16.33 6.32
N TYR A 165 7.50 17.48 6.77
CA TYR A 165 6.75 17.66 8.01
C TYR A 165 5.23 17.74 7.79
N ALA A 166 4.74 17.32 6.63
CA ALA A 166 3.32 17.35 6.25
C ALA A 166 2.72 18.76 6.12
N ARG A 167 3.54 19.80 5.97
CA ARG A 167 3.05 21.15 5.71
C ARG A 167 2.77 21.31 4.21
N TYR A 168 1.64 21.91 3.91
CA TYR A 168 1.31 22.22 2.51
C TYR A 168 2.37 23.11 1.87
N THR A 169 2.79 22.72 0.67
CA THR A 169 3.67 23.53 -0.19
C THR A 169 3.55 23.07 -1.65
N GLU A 170 3.67 24.00 -2.59
CA GLU A 170 3.76 23.75 -4.02
C GLU A 170 5.17 24.02 -4.58
N GLU A 171 6.16 24.18 -3.69
CA GLU A 171 7.54 24.38 -4.09
C GLU A 171 8.11 23.15 -4.81
N GLY A 172 8.70 23.37 -5.99
CA GLY A 172 9.27 22.32 -6.82
C GLY A 172 10.25 21.39 -6.10
N PRO A 173 11.21 21.90 -5.31
CA PRO A 173 12.14 21.06 -4.56
C PRO A 173 11.46 20.12 -3.56
N ALA A 174 10.40 20.55 -2.87
CA ALA A 174 9.65 19.71 -1.94
C ALA A 174 8.88 18.61 -2.67
N TYR A 175 8.31 18.93 -3.83
CA TYR A 175 7.66 17.95 -4.68
C TYR A 175 8.64 16.87 -5.18
N VAL A 176 9.78 17.29 -5.71
CA VAL A 176 10.84 16.36 -6.20
C VAL A 176 11.33 15.46 -5.07
N ASP A 177 11.55 15.99 -3.87
CA ASP A 177 11.97 15.23 -2.69
C ASP A 177 10.96 14.10 -2.35
N ASN A 178 9.66 14.43 -2.33
CA ASN A 178 8.60 13.43 -2.10
C ASN A 178 8.55 12.37 -3.20
N MET A 179 8.60 12.75 -4.46
CA MET A 179 8.52 11.81 -5.58
C MET A 179 9.72 10.87 -5.62
N GLN A 180 10.91 11.37 -5.42
CA GLN A 180 12.13 10.55 -5.35
C GLN A 180 12.11 9.60 -4.14
N ARG A 181 11.57 10.06 -3.01
CA ARG A 181 11.39 9.21 -1.83
C ARG A 181 10.38 8.08 -2.08
N LEU A 182 9.24 8.37 -2.71
CA LEU A 182 8.24 7.36 -3.09
C LEU A 182 8.81 6.33 -4.08
N LEU A 183 9.62 6.77 -5.04
CA LEU A 183 10.32 5.85 -5.96
C LEU A 183 11.32 4.96 -5.20
N ARG A 184 12.09 5.53 -4.27
CA ARG A 184 13.02 4.78 -3.42
C ARG A 184 12.30 3.75 -2.56
N LYS A 185 11.15 4.11 -1.96
CA LYS A 185 10.30 3.18 -1.22
C LYS A 185 9.84 1.99 -2.09
N PHE A 186 9.48 2.24 -3.34
CA PHE A 186 9.12 1.18 -4.27
C PHE A 186 10.31 0.27 -4.61
N GLU A 187 11.53 0.81 -4.73
CA GLU A 187 12.73 -0.03 -4.88
C GLU A 187 12.99 -0.88 -3.63
N THR A 188 12.80 -0.33 -2.43
CA THR A 188 12.88 -1.09 -1.18
C THR A 188 11.88 -2.24 -1.14
N ALA A 189 10.67 -2.05 -1.66
CA ALA A 189 9.64 -3.09 -1.72
C ALA A 189 10.08 -4.34 -2.50
N LYS A 190 11.00 -4.20 -3.48
CA LYS A 190 11.50 -5.34 -4.27
C LYS A 190 12.39 -6.30 -3.48
N SER A 191 12.87 -5.89 -2.32
CA SER A 191 13.73 -6.71 -1.45
C SER A 191 12.96 -7.40 -0.31
N LEU A 192 11.67 -7.23 -0.27
CA LEU A 192 10.76 -7.79 0.73
C LEU A 192 9.98 -8.99 0.18
#